data_f95234bb53860e4be08c373388d42f34
#
_entry.id   f95234bb53860e4be08c373388d42f34
#
_cell.length_a   1.000
_cell.length_b   1.000
_cell.length_c   1.000
_cell.angle_alpha   90.00
_cell.angle_beta   90.00
_cell.angle_gamma   90.00
#
_symmetry.space_group_name_H-M   'P 1'
#
loop_
_entity.id
_entity.type
_entity.pdbx_description
1 polymer ?
#
loop_
_entity_poly.entity_id
_entity_poly.type
_entity_poly.pdbx_seq_one_letter_code
_entity_poly.pdbx_strand_id
1 'polypeptide(L)'
;MKAAAVPKSSKRSTSLLVLSSKAGSMTPQIEAKLRKEFANSLIVEFDPKMDLEKLVTPQATIIVAGGDGTIGWVVRRLADTKHPLGILSMGTFNNFAKSLKLPTTTDAAIRVVKTGKPRPITLGRLNGKIFLEAAAIGLFGETIAAGESAKDRAFGAFADDLRHVVEARPFTYELTGDIRGSGTAMSLVLINTTSIGSQMPVSDKTPEDPYLELSVHAGATRRDIVKRVLARAVLSKHSEEGLGQVFKFRRLEVTTRPKVRIYADNAQLGRTPATITAELSALRVILSR
;
A
#
# COMPACT_ATOMS: atom_id res chain seq x y z
N MET A 1 20.11 24.63 1.92
CA MET A 1 18.63 24.50 2.00
C MET A 1 18.22 24.52 3.47
N LYS A 2 17.51 25.57 3.91
CA LYS A 2 17.08 25.71 5.31
C LYS A 2 15.93 24.72 5.56
N ALA A 3 16.08 23.86 6.56
CA ALA A 3 15.00 23.03 7.08
C ALA A 3 13.85 23.97 7.51
N ALA A 4 12.64 23.67 7.03
CA ALA A 4 11.46 24.40 7.44
C ALA A 4 11.30 24.25 8.97
N ALA A 5 11.34 25.37 9.69
CA ALA A 5 11.22 25.40 11.13
C ALA A 5 9.82 24.89 11.51
N VAL A 6 9.79 23.84 12.33
CA VAL A 6 8.56 23.41 13.02
C VAL A 6 8.08 24.60 13.86
N PRO A 7 6.83 25.07 13.71
CA PRO A 7 6.35 26.20 14.48
C PRO A 7 6.37 25.84 15.99
N LYS A 8 6.99 26.71 16.76
CA LYS A 8 7.03 26.63 18.24
C LYS A 8 5.65 27.00 18.82
N SER A 9 4.58 26.28 18.45
CA SER A 9 3.27 26.42 19.08
C SER A 9 3.10 25.27 20.07
N SER A 10 2.98 25.61 21.34
CA SER A 10 2.77 24.67 22.44
C SER A 10 1.37 24.03 22.47
N LYS A 11 0.49 24.36 21.52
CA LYS A 11 -0.86 23.79 21.40
C LYS A 11 -0.90 22.75 20.29
N ARG A 12 -1.16 21.50 20.66
CA ARG A 12 -1.46 20.41 19.72
C ARG A 12 -2.75 20.74 18.95
N SER A 13 -2.78 20.46 17.64
CA SER A 13 -3.94 20.71 16.82
C SER A 13 -4.94 19.54 16.85
N THR A 14 -6.22 19.84 16.71
CA THR A 14 -7.31 18.86 16.52
C THR A 14 -7.42 18.37 15.08
N SER A 15 -6.70 19.00 14.13
CA SER A 15 -6.68 18.64 12.72
C SER A 15 -5.31 18.96 12.13
N LEU A 16 -4.77 18.06 11.32
CA LEU A 16 -3.46 18.17 10.67
C LEU A 16 -3.59 17.86 9.18
N LEU A 17 -3.08 18.73 8.33
CA LEU A 17 -2.87 18.46 6.91
C LEU A 17 -1.37 18.20 6.66
N VAL A 18 -1.04 16.97 6.31
CA VAL A 18 0.28 16.59 5.78
C VAL A 18 0.26 16.76 4.27
N LEU A 19 1.06 17.65 3.76
CA LEU A 19 1.07 18.04 2.36
C LEU A 19 2.41 17.66 1.72
N SER A 20 2.36 16.95 0.60
CA SER A 20 3.55 16.64 -0.20
C SER A 20 3.53 17.46 -1.48
N SER A 21 4.26 18.57 -1.49
CA SER A 21 4.38 19.45 -2.67
C SER A 21 5.06 18.78 -3.87
N LYS A 22 5.77 17.64 -3.62
CA LYS A 22 6.44 16.84 -4.66
C LYS A 22 5.57 15.73 -5.25
N ALA A 23 4.32 15.60 -4.84
CA ALA A 23 3.42 14.56 -5.37
C ALA A 23 3.12 14.80 -6.87
N GLY A 24 3.00 13.72 -7.64
CA GLY A 24 3.00 13.79 -9.11
C GLY A 24 1.92 14.67 -9.75
N SER A 25 0.73 14.79 -9.14
CA SER A 25 -0.35 15.67 -9.64
C SER A 25 -0.50 16.97 -8.82
N MET A 26 0.40 17.24 -7.86
CA MET A 26 0.37 18.48 -7.09
C MET A 26 0.81 19.65 -7.97
N THR A 27 0.00 20.69 -8.02
CA THR A 27 0.32 21.97 -8.68
C THR A 27 0.24 23.10 -7.66
N PRO A 28 0.87 24.28 -7.92
CA PRO A 28 0.76 25.44 -7.04
C PRO A 28 -0.70 25.86 -6.80
N GLN A 29 -1.57 25.71 -7.80
CA GLN A 29 -2.99 26.04 -7.69
C GLN A 29 -3.72 25.05 -6.77
N ILE A 30 -3.45 23.75 -6.90
CA ILE A 30 -4.00 22.73 -6.01
C ILE A 30 -3.50 22.94 -4.58
N GLU A 31 -2.21 23.19 -4.39
CA GLU A 31 -1.63 23.45 -3.08
C GLU A 31 -2.29 24.66 -2.40
N ALA A 32 -2.39 25.80 -3.13
CA ALA A 32 -3.03 27.01 -2.62
C ALA A 32 -4.52 26.76 -2.23
N LYS A 33 -5.23 25.96 -3.05
CA LYS A 33 -6.59 25.54 -2.75
C LYS A 33 -6.66 24.71 -1.48
N LEU A 34 -5.81 23.71 -1.31
CA LEU A 34 -5.79 22.86 -0.13
C LEU A 34 -5.48 23.67 1.14
N ARG A 35 -4.51 24.59 1.07
CA ARG A 35 -4.18 25.51 2.17
C ARG A 35 -5.37 26.39 2.57
N LYS A 36 -6.15 26.86 1.60
CA LYS A 36 -7.36 27.65 1.83
C LYS A 36 -8.49 26.79 2.43
N GLU A 37 -8.75 25.62 1.85
CA GLU A 37 -9.84 24.72 2.26
C GLU A 37 -9.65 24.13 3.67
N PHE A 38 -8.41 23.98 4.10
CA PHE A 38 -8.02 23.43 5.40
C PHE A 38 -7.27 24.46 6.28
N ALA A 39 -7.58 25.75 6.13
CA ALA A 39 -6.92 26.84 6.86
C ALA A 39 -7.02 26.71 8.40
N ASN A 40 -8.03 26.02 8.90
CA ASN A 40 -8.21 25.76 10.34
C ASN A 40 -7.39 24.55 10.85
N SER A 41 -6.70 23.84 9.96
CA SER A 41 -5.82 22.73 10.31
C SER A 41 -4.38 23.23 10.47
N LEU A 42 -3.61 22.54 11.29
CA LEU A 42 -2.16 22.68 11.23
C LEU A 42 -1.68 22.09 9.90
N ILE A 43 -1.01 22.90 9.08
CA ILE A 43 -0.53 22.47 7.77
C ILE A 43 0.99 22.30 7.84
N VAL A 44 1.48 21.09 7.51
CA VAL A 44 2.89 20.76 7.50
C VAL A 44 3.29 20.15 6.16
N GLU A 45 4.47 20.51 5.70
CA GLU A 45 5.08 19.83 4.55
C GLU A 45 5.54 18.44 4.97
N PHE A 46 5.34 17.47 4.11
CA PHE A 46 5.73 16.08 4.36
C PHE A 46 7.24 15.95 4.53
N ASP A 47 7.65 15.43 5.67
CA ASP A 47 9.01 14.99 5.96
C ASP A 47 8.93 13.58 6.58
N PRO A 48 9.62 12.57 6.02
CA PRO A 48 9.62 11.22 6.59
C PRO A 48 10.20 11.13 8.02
N LYS A 49 10.83 12.19 8.52
CA LYS A 49 11.35 12.30 9.89
C LYS A 49 10.39 12.96 10.86
N MET A 50 9.22 13.47 10.37
CA MET A 50 8.24 14.12 11.27
C MET A 50 7.64 13.13 12.27
N ASP A 51 7.26 13.65 13.43
CA ASP A 51 6.56 12.92 14.49
C ASP A 51 5.12 13.46 14.56
N LEU A 52 4.19 12.69 13.97
CA LEU A 52 2.78 13.09 13.89
C LEU A 52 2.13 13.25 15.26
N GLU A 53 2.47 12.39 16.21
CA GLU A 53 1.85 12.39 17.55
C GLU A 53 2.19 13.64 18.36
N LYS A 54 3.36 14.23 18.11
CA LYS A 54 3.74 15.51 18.74
C LYS A 54 2.97 16.72 18.20
N LEU A 55 2.42 16.61 17.00
CA LEU A 55 1.76 17.72 16.31
C LEU A 55 0.27 17.81 16.61
N VAL A 56 -0.35 16.73 17.07
CA VAL A 56 -1.80 16.62 17.18
C VAL A 56 -2.28 16.21 18.57
N THR A 57 -3.54 16.52 18.87
CA THR A 57 -4.24 15.98 20.02
C THR A 57 -4.67 14.53 19.79
N PRO A 58 -4.92 13.74 20.84
CA PRO A 58 -5.52 12.42 20.67
C PRO A 58 -6.81 12.49 19.83
N GLN A 59 -6.99 11.57 18.90
CA GLN A 59 -8.13 11.50 17.99
C GLN A 59 -8.27 12.67 16.99
N ALA A 60 -7.25 13.51 16.85
CA ALA A 60 -7.24 14.55 15.81
C ALA A 60 -7.44 13.94 14.42
N THR A 61 -8.13 14.67 13.55
CA THR A 61 -8.25 14.27 12.15
C THR A 61 -6.94 14.52 11.42
N ILE A 62 -6.38 13.48 10.83
CA ILE A 62 -5.19 13.59 9.98
C ILE A 62 -5.65 13.58 8.53
N ILE A 63 -5.18 14.56 7.76
CA ILE A 63 -5.45 14.66 6.33
C ILE A 63 -4.11 14.52 5.62
N VAL A 64 -4.04 13.66 4.62
CA VAL A 64 -2.84 13.49 3.79
C VAL A 64 -3.13 13.89 2.35
N ALA A 65 -2.36 14.83 1.82
CA ALA A 65 -2.37 15.21 0.41
C ALA A 65 -1.03 14.78 -0.20
N GLY A 66 -1.02 13.66 -0.91
CA GLY A 66 0.22 13.08 -1.44
C GLY A 66 0.00 11.86 -2.32
N GLY A 67 1.09 11.29 -2.82
CA GLY A 67 1.09 10.02 -3.55
C GLY A 67 1.14 8.80 -2.64
N ASP A 68 1.17 7.60 -3.25
CA ASP A 68 1.11 6.31 -2.54
C ASP A 68 2.20 6.19 -1.45
N GLY A 69 3.41 6.67 -1.70
CA GLY A 69 4.49 6.67 -0.70
C GLY A 69 4.18 7.51 0.54
N THR A 70 3.64 8.73 0.35
CA THR A 70 3.26 9.62 1.46
C THR A 70 2.05 9.06 2.22
N ILE A 71 1.05 8.58 1.49
CA ILE A 71 -0.14 7.93 2.07
C ILE A 71 0.30 6.71 2.89
N GLY A 72 1.11 5.83 2.32
CA GLY A 72 1.63 4.64 2.99
C GLY A 72 2.44 4.98 4.25
N TRP A 73 3.23 6.03 4.20
CA TRP A 73 3.99 6.51 5.37
C TRP A 73 3.05 6.95 6.52
N VAL A 74 2.00 7.73 6.20
CA VAL A 74 1.01 8.18 7.18
C VAL A 74 0.22 7.00 7.73
N VAL A 75 -0.29 6.11 6.85
CA VAL A 75 -1.08 4.94 7.25
C VAL A 75 -0.32 4.06 8.24
N ARG A 76 0.96 3.75 7.97
CA ARG A 76 1.78 2.91 8.88
C ARG A 76 1.95 3.52 10.27
N ARG A 77 1.87 4.84 10.42
CA ARG A 77 1.95 5.53 11.71
C ARG A 77 0.60 5.65 12.40
N LEU A 78 -0.47 5.68 11.63
CA LEU A 78 -1.82 5.76 12.17
C LEU A 78 -2.45 4.38 12.41
N ALA A 79 -1.80 3.31 11.92
CA ALA A 79 -2.26 1.96 12.21
C ALA A 79 -2.37 1.74 13.73
N ASP A 80 -3.47 1.11 14.14
CA ASP A 80 -3.82 0.84 15.53
C ASP A 80 -4.09 2.10 16.38
N THR A 81 -4.19 3.28 15.76
CA THR A 81 -4.61 4.52 16.42
C THR A 81 -6.10 4.81 16.18
N LYS A 82 -6.64 5.80 16.90
CA LYS A 82 -8.03 6.24 16.73
C LYS A 82 -8.17 7.47 15.83
N HIS A 83 -7.09 7.93 15.21
CA HIS A 83 -7.12 9.10 14.32
C HIS A 83 -7.90 8.81 13.05
N PRO A 84 -8.96 9.60 12.73
CA PRO A 84 -9.56 9.55 11.41
C PRO A 84 -8.58 10.06 10.35
N LEU A 85 -8.47 9.35 9.23
CA LEU A 85 -7.62 9.71 8.10
C LEU A 85 -8.46 10.18 6.91
N GLY A 86 -8.28 11.42 6.49
CA GLY A 86 -8.72 11.94 5.20
C GLY A 86 -7.63 11.78 4.15
N ILE A 87 -7.96 11.27 2.97
CA ILE A 87 -6.99 11.03 1.89
C ILE A 87 -7.34 11.91 0.69
N LEU A 88 -6.37 12.70 0.26
CA LEU A 88 -6.35 13.49 -0.97
C LEU A 88 -5.23 12.93 -1.85
N SER A 89 -5.56 11.98 -2.72
CA SER A 89 -4.59 11.25 -3.52
C SER A 89 -4.04 12.11 -4.66
N MET A 90 -2.74 12.38 -4.63
CA MET A 90 -2.00 13.23 -5.58
C MET A 90 -0.88 12.45 -6.28
N GLY A 91 -0.87 11.14 -6.21
CA GLY A 91 0.10 10.27 -6.87
C GLY A 91 -0.33 9.88 -8.27
N THR A 92 0.54 9.11 -8.93
CA THR A 92 0.30 8.60 -10.29
C THR A 92 -0.66 7.41 -10.28
N PHE A 93 -0.51 6.48 -9.34
CA PHE A 93 -1.29 5.23 -9.31
C PHE A 93 -2.44 5.28 -8.31
N ASN A 94 -2.19 5.69 -7.08
CA ASN A 94 -3.19 5.85 -6.02
C ASN A 94 -4.01 4.57 -5.75
N ASN A 95 -3.34 3.39 -5.77
CA ASN A 95 -3.99 2.08 -5.66
C ASN A 95 -4.83 1.93 -4.40
N PHE A 96 -4.27 2.30 -3.24
CA PHE A 96 -4.98 2.23 -1.97
C PHE A 96 -6.22 3.12 -1.94
N ALA A 97 -6.10 4.38 -2.40
CA ALA A 97 -7.21 5.31 -2.46
C ALA A 97 -8.31 4.85 -3.44
N LYS A 98 -7.92 4.33 -4.62
CA LYS A 98 -8.86 3.78 -5.62
C LYS A 98 -9.59 2.55 -5.11
N SER A 99 -8.89 1.66 -4.39
CA SER A 99 -9.51 0.46 -3.80
C SER A 99 -10.55 0.81 -2.73
N LEU A 100 -10.42 1.99 -2.10
CA LEU A 100 -11.41 2.58 -1.20
C LEU A 100 -12.48 3.40 -1.95
N LYS A 101 -12.48 3.40 -3.28
CA LYS A 101 -13.41 4.17 -4.13
C LYS A 101 -13.41 5.66 -3.82
N LEU A 102 -12.26 6.19 -3.37
CA LEU A 102 -12.12 7.61 -3.12
C LEU A 102 -12.10 8.39 -4.44
N PRO A 103 -12.68 9.61 -4.47
CA PRO A 103 -12.71 10.42 -5.68
C PRO A 103 -11.30 10.78 -6.18
N THR A 104 -11.13 10.79 -7.50
CA THR A 104 -9.88 11.16 -8.17
C THR A 104 -9.73 12.66 -8.37
N THR A 105 -10.85 13.43 -8.35
CA THR A 105 -10.81 14.89 -8.48
C THR A 105 -10.62 15.54 -7.13
N THR A 106 -9.78 16.58 -7.08
CA THR A 106 -9.44 17.29 -5.83
C THR A 106 -10.68 17.82 -5.12
N ASP A 107 -11.65 18.39 -5.84
CA ASP A 107 -12.87 18.96 -5.25
C ASP A 107 -13.76 17.92 -4.59
N ALA A 108 -13.96 16.80 -5.26
CA ALA A 108 -14.76 15.72 -4.70
C ALA A 108 -14.04 15.07 -3.49
N ALA A 109 -12.71 14.92 -3.55
CA ALA A 109 -11.93 14.40 -2.43
C ALA A 109 -11.97 15.33 -1.21
N ILE A 110 -11.84 16.65 -1.40
CA ILE A 110 -12.01 17.64 -0.32
C ILE A 110 -13.40 17.51 0.31
N ARG A 111 -14.43 17.37 -0.51
CA ARG A 111 -15.82 17.20 -0.02
C ARG A 111 -15.95 15.95 0.84
N VAL A 112 -15.40 14.82 0.39
CA VAL A 112 -15.41 13.58 1.17
C VAL A 112 -14.70 13.77 2.51
N VAL A 113 -13.51 14.37 2.54
CA VAL A 113 -12.78 14.63 3.79
C VAL A 113 -13.61 15.51 4.76
N LYS A 114 -14.35 16.49 4.25
CA LYS A 114 -15.14 17.43 5.08
C LYS A 114 -16.48 16.85 5.56
N THR A 115 -17.13 16.02 4.75
CA THR A 115 -18.53 15.59 5.00
C THR A 115 -18.70 14.08 5.17
N GLY A 116 -17.67 13.29 4.86
CA GLY A 116 -17.68 11.86 5.00
C GLY A 116 -17.61 11.40 6.46
N LYS A 117 -17.66 10.09 6.65
CA LYS A 117 -17.58 9.45 7.98
C LYS A 117 -16.38 8.52 8.06
N PRO A 118 -15.68 8.49 9.21
CA PRO A 118 -14.62 7.51 9.44
C PRO A 118 -15.19 6.08 9.43
N ARG A 119 -14.67 5.24 8.53
CA ARG A 119 -15.01 3.81 8.44
C ARG A 119 -13.79 2.95 8.76
N PRO A 120 -14.00 1.80 9.42
CA PRO A 120 -12.92 0.88 9.74
C PRO A 120 -12.35 0.26 8.48
N ILE A 121 -11.02 0.19 8.39
CA ILE A 121 -10.28 -0.37 7.26
C ILE A 121 -9.36 -1.47 7.76
N THR A 122 -9.31 -2.57 7.02
CA THR A 122 -8.41 -3.69 7.24
C THR A 122 -7.05 -3.38 6.61
N LEU A 123 -5.99 -3.60 7.35
CA LEU A 123 -4.61 -3.59 6.86
C LEU A 123 -4.00 -4.99 6.94
N GLY A 124 -3.03 -5.27 6.10
CA GLY A 124 -2.23 -6.48 6.25
C GLY A 124 -1.07 -6.25 7.22
N ARG A 125 -0.78 -7.23 8.08
CA ARG A 125 0.43 -7.23 8.91
C ARG A 125 1.25 -8.48 8.61
N LEU A 126 2.51 -8.29 8.26
CA LEU A 126 3.47 -9.35 7.97
C LEU A 126 4.65 -9.25 8.93
N ASN A 127 4.84 -10.27 9.76
CA ASN A 127 5.90 -10.28 10.79
C ASN A 127 5.97 -8.97 11.59
N GLY A 128 4.82 -8.43 12.01
CA GLY A 128 4.70 -7.19 12.75
C GLY A 128 4.70 -5.90 11.92
N LYS A 129 5.00 -5.95 10.62
CA LYS A 129 5.05 -4.77 9.75
C LYS A 129 3.76 -4.64 8.93
N ILE A 130 3.18 -3.44 8.90
CA ILE A 130 1.98 -3.12 8.14
C ILE A 130 2.28 -3.01 6.64
N PHE A 131 1.40 -3.59 5.83
CA PHE A 131 1.30 -3.33 4.40
C PHE A 131 -0.13 -2.93 4.01
N LEU A 132 -0.25 -2.10 2.98
CA LEU A 132 -1.51 -1.51 2.54
C LEU A 132 -2.10 -2.24 1.35
N GLU A 133 -1.28 -2.50 0.33
CA GLU A 133 -1.74 -3.00 -0.96
C GLU A 133 -1.62 -4.51 -1.04
N ALA A 134 -0.40 -5.00 -1.03
CA ALA A 134 -0.12 -6.42 -1.13
C ALA A 134 1.26 -6.77 -0.56
N ALA A 135 1.42 -8.06 -0.23
CA ALA A 135 2.71 -8.67 -0.02
C ALA A 135 2.89 -9.87 -0.96
N ALA A 136 4.12 -10.14 -1.37
CA ALA A 136 4.42 -11.24 -2.26
C ALA A 136 5.66 -12.02 -1.79
N ILE A 137 5.59 -13.33 -1.89
CA ILE A 137 6.67 -14.26 -1.62
C ILE A 137 7.11 -14.87 -2.95
N GLY A 138 8.37 -14.70 -3.33
CA GLY A 138 8.93 -15.20 -4.58
C GLY A 138 8.81 -14.25 -5.76
N LEU A 139 8.76 -14.82 -6.97
CA LEU A 139 8.97 -14.10 -8.23
C LEU A 139 8.10 -12.86 -8.44
N PHE A 140 6.85 -12.89 -8.02
CA PHE A 140 5.95 -11.75 -8.21
C PHE A 140 6.43 -10.49 -7.48
N GLY A 141 6.92 -10.65 -6.23
CA GLY A 141 7.48 -9.53 -5.48
C GLY A 141 8.75 -8.95 -6.11
N GLU A 142 9.59 -9.81 -6.65
CA GLU A 142 10.83 -9.42 -7.33
C GLU A 142 10.55 -8.67 -8.65
N THR A 143 9.51 -9.06 -9.39
CA THR A 143 9.11 -8.35 -10.63
C THR A 143 8.54 -6.95 -10.34
N ILE A 144 7.81 -6.76 -9.24
CA ILE A 144 7.32 -5.44 -8.83
C ILE A 144 8.49 -4.55 -8.40
N ALA A 145 9.40 -5.09 -7.58
CA ALA A 145 10.59 -4.35 -7.12
C ALA A 145 11.46 -3.91 -8.31
N ALA A 146 11.71 -4.79 -9.28
CA ALA A 146 12.45 -4.47 -10.50
C ALA A 146 11.77 -3.34 -11.33
N GLY A 147 10.43 -3.36 -11.42
CA GLY A 147 9.67 -2.32 -12.10
C GLY A 147 9.78 -0.94 -11.44
N GLU A 148 9.83 -0.87 -10.12
CA GLU A 148 10.02 0.39 -9.38
C GLU A 148 11.47 0.91 -9.51
N SER A 149 12.47 0.03 -9.37
CA SER A 149 13.89 0.40 -9.54
C SER A 149 14.18 0.94 -10.93
N ALA A 150 13.49 0.42 -11.96
CA ALA A 150 13.60 0.93 -13.33
C ALA A 150 13.04 2.36 -13.46
N LYS A 151 11.95 2.70 -12.76
CA LYS A 151 11.37 4.06 -12.75
C LYS A 151 12.29 5.06 -12.05
N ASP A 152 12.89 4.66 -10.94
CA ASP A 152 13.77 5.50 -10.15
C ASP A 152 15.14 5.71 -10.80
N ARG A 153 15.39 5.13 -12.00
CA ARG A 153 16.68 5.17 -12.74
C ARG A 153 17.88 4.69 -11.91
N ALA A 154 17.64 3.83 -10.93
CA ALA A 154 18.67 3.23 -10.10
C ALA A 154 19.27 2.01 -10.82
N PHE A 155 20.15 2.21 -11.79
CA PHE A 155 20.68 1.13 -12.66
C PHE A 155 21.25 -0.07 -11.90
N GLY A 156 21.93 0.16 -10.77
CA GLY A 156 22.50 -0.92 -9.96
C GLY A 156 21.39 -1.78 -9.31
N ALA A 157 20.42 -1.15 -8.67
CA ALA A 157 19.29 -1.85 -8.05
C ALA A 157 18.44 -2.58 -9.09
N PHE A 158 18.20 -1.97 -10.25
CA PHE A 158 17.49 -2.59 -11.36
C PHE A 158 18.19 -3.86 -11.88
N ALA A 159 19.52 -3.83 -12.04
CA ALA A 159 20.28 -4.99 -12.48
C ALA A 159 20.21 -6.14 -11.47
N ASP A 160 20.31 -5.85 -10.18
CA ASP A 160 20.17 -6.84 -9.11
C ASP A 160 18.74 -7.42 -9.05
N ASP A 161 17.72 -6.59 -9.12
CA ASP A 161 16.33 -7.03 -9.12
C ASP A 161 16.01 -7.89 -10.36
N LEU A 162 16.51 -7.50 -11.53
CA LEU A 162 16.35 -8.27 -12.76
C LEU A 162 17.07 -9.62 -12.68
N ARG A 163 18.27 -9.67 -12.07
CA ARG A 163 18.98 -10.92 -11.82
C ARG A 163 18.16 -11.87 -10.95
N HIS A 164 17.52 -11.37 -9.88
CA HIS A 164 16.66 -12.18 -9.03
C HIS A 164 15.44 -12.72 -9.76
N VAL A 165 14.84 -11.93 -10.65
CA VAL A 165 13.76 -12.40 -11.54
C VAL A 165 14.26 -13.54 -12.45
N VAL A 166 15.46 -13.40 -12.99
CA VAL A 166 16.07 -14.42 -13.88
C VAL A 166 16.45 -15.69 -13.11
N GLU A 167 16.92 -15.57 -11.89
CA GLU A 167 17.37 -16.69 -11.03
C GLU A 167 16.23 -17.33 -10.23
N ALA A 168 15.02 -16.77 -10.24
CA ALA A 168 13.89 -17.29 -9.48
C ALA A 168 13.56 -18.74 -9.84
N ARG A 169 13.42 -19.56 -8.81
CA ARG A 169 13.11 -21.00 -8.90
C ARG A 169 11.83 -21.32 -8.13
N PRO A 170 11.12 -22.39 -8.51
CA PRO A 170 10.03 -22.88 -7.69
C PRO A 170 10.52 -23.22 -6.28
N PHE A 171 9.66 -23.01 -5.31
CA PHE A 171 9.90 -23.37 -3.91
C PHE A 171 8.73 -24.18 -3.37
N THR A 172 9.01 -25.08 -2.43
CA THR A 172 7.97 -25.76 -1.68
C THR A 172 7.46 -24.84 -0.58
N TYR A 173 6.14 -24.85 -0.36
CA TYR A 173 5.51 -24.08 0.71
C TYR A 173 4.65 -24.99 1.59
N GLU A 174 4.50 -24.59 2.83
CA GLU A 174 3.54 -25.11 3.80
C GLU A 174 2.77 -23.95 4.39
N LEU A 175 1.44 -24.07 4.40
CA LEU A 175 0.50 -23.09 4.94
C LEU A 175 -0.16 -23.66 6.19
N THR A 176 -0.23 -22.85 7.26
CA THR A 176 -0.96 -23.16 8.49
C THR A 176 -1.77 -21.95 8.93
N GLY A 177 -2.81 -22.16 9.72
CA GLY A 177 -3.77 -21.14 10.14
C GLY A 177 -5.14 -21.36 9.53
N ASP A 178 -5.76 -20.31 8.99
CA ASP A 178 -7.09 -20.37 8.36
C ASP A 178 -7.09 -21.18 7.06
N ILE A 179 -5.94 -21.18 6.38
CA ILE A 179 -5.69 -22.01 5.21
C ILE A 179 -4.61 -23.03 5.58
N ARG A 180 -4.87 -24.29 5.24
CA ARG A 180 -3.90 -25.38 5.46
C ARG A 180 -3.62 -26.08 4.14
N GLY A 181 -2.35 -26.36 3.89
CA GLY A 181 -1.94 -27.07 2.68
C GLY A 181 -0.46 -26.92 2.42
N SER A 182 0.02 -27.67 1.45
CA SER A 182 1.40 -27.61 1.00
C SER A 182 1.47 -27.82 -0.50
N GLY A 183 2.55 -27.39 -1.11
CA GLY A 183 2.73 -27.55 -2.54
C GLY A 183 4.02 -26.92 -3.04
N THR A 184 4.07 -26.74 -4.36
CA THR A 184 5.17 -26.03 -5.03
C THR A 184 4.63 -24.84 -5.77
N ALA A 185 5.27 -23.68 -5.63
CA ALA A 185 4.87 -22.46 -6.30
C ALA A 185 6.07 -21.64 -6.78
N MET A 186 5.85 -20.78 -7.76
CA MET A 186 6.78 -19.72 -8.14
C MET A 186 6.53 -18.44 -7.35
N SER A 187 5.28 -18.25 -6.87
CA SER A 187 4.92 -17.09 -6.08
C SER A 187 3.65 -17.33 -5.26
N LEU A 188 3.61 -16.68 -4.08
CA LEU A 188 2.42 -16.51 -3.26
C LEU A 188 2.16 -15.01 -3.15
N VAL A 189 0.94 -14.56 -3.42
CA VAL A 189 0.55 -13.14 -3.38
C VAL A 189 -0.56 -12.96 -2.35
N LEU A 190 -0.31 -12.07 -1.39
CA LEU A 190 -1.20 -11.72 -0.29
C LEU A 190 -1.81 -10.35 -0.63
N ILE A 191 -3.12 -10.28 -0.78
CA ILE A 191 -3.80 -9.15 -1.43
C ILE A 191 -4.71 -8.44 -0.43
N ASN A 192 -4.65 -7.11 -0.39
CA ASN A 192 -5.53 -6.24 0.40
C ASN A 192 -6.28 -5.20 -0.45
N THR A 193 -5.90 -4.99 -1.71
CA THR A 193 -6.47 -3.97 -2.61
C THR A 193 -6.91 -4.57 -3.94
N THR A 194 -7.70 -3.83 -4.70
CA THR A 194 -8.16 -4.26 -6.03
C THR A 194 -7.04 -4.25 -7.08
N SER A 195 -6.02 -3.43 -6.87
CA SER A 195 -4.88 -3.30 -7.79
C SER A 195 -3.59 -3.02 -7.02
N ILE A 196 -2.46 -3.33 -7.64
CA ILE A 196 -1.12 -3.14 -7.08
C ILE A 196 -0.16 -2.57 -8.11
N GLY A 197 0.95 -1.95 -7.65
CA GLY A 197 1.98 -1.40 -8.52
C GLY A 197 1.43 -0.43 -9.57
N SER A 198 1.68 -0.67 -10.85
CA SER A 198 1.21 0.16 -11.97
C SER A 198 -0.29 -0.01 -12.27
N GLN A 199 -1.15 -0.05 -11.26
CA GLN A 199 -2.60 -0.28 -11.37
C GLN A 199 -2.94 -1.67 -11.96
N MET A 200 -2.10 -2.65 -11.71
CA MET A 200 -2.37 -4.02 -12.13
C MET A 200 -3.55 -4.60 -11.32
N PRO A 201 -4.66 -4.96 -11.95
CA PRO A 201 -5.80 -5.56 -11.26
C PRO A 201 -5.41 -6.92 -10.68
N VAL A 202 -5.74 -7.16 -9.42
CA VAL A 202 -5.39 -8.43 -8.73
C VAL A 202 -6.58 -9.08 -8.05
N SER A 203 -7.59 -8.32 -7.66
CA SER A 203 -8.75 -8.81 -6.92
C SER A 203 -9.90 -7.82 -7.00
N ASP A 204 -11.12 -8.27 -6.67
CA ASP A 204 -12.25 -7.39 -6.39
C ASP A 204 -12.35 -7.00 -4.90
N LYS A 205 -11.43 -7.53 -4.07
CA LYS A 205 -11.35 -7.24 -2.65
C LYS A 205 -11.01 -5.78 -2.39
N THR A 206 -11.70 -5.18 -1.42
CA THR A 206 -11.43 -3.82 -0.94
C THR A 206 -10.84 -3.84 0.47
N PRO A 207 -10.15 -2.79 0.91
CA PRO A 207 -9.67 -2.71 2.29
C PRO A 207 -10.80 -2.63 3.36
N GLU A 208 -12.06 -2.43 2.97
CA GLU A 208 -13.22 -2.52 3.87
C GLU A 208 -13.59 -3.98 4.22
N ASP A 209 -13.13 -4.95 3.44
CA ASP A 209 -13.40 -6.36 3.68
C ASP A 209 -12.59 -6.89 4.88
N PRO A 210 -13.20 -7.72 5.77
CA PRO A 210 -12.57 -8.16 7.01
C PRO A 210 -11.66 -9.39 6.83
N TYR A 211 -10.93 -9.48 5.71
CA TYR A 211 -10.01 -10.57 5.38
C TYR A 211 -8.94 -10.07 4.41
N LEU A 212 -7.90 -10.85 4.24
CA LEU A 212 -6.96 -10.78 3.14
C LEU A 212 -7.21 -11.93 2.17
N GLU A 213 -6.66 -11.82 0.97
CA GLU A 213 -6.68 -12.90 -0.02
C GLU A 213 -5.28 -13.43 -0.28
N LEU A 214 -5.16 -14.75 -0.44
CA LEU A 214 -3.97 -15.44 -0.90
C LEU A 214 -4.21 -15.94 -2.32
N SER A 215 -3.36 -15.55 -3.25
CA SER A 215 -3.28 -16.15 -4.58
C SER A 215 -2.03 -17.02 -4.68
N VAL A 216 -2.22 -18.28 -5.08
CA VAL A 216 -1.14 -19.27 -5.23
C VAL A 216 -0.84 -19.48 -6.71
N HIS A 217 0.39 -19.16 -7.11
CA HIS A 217 0.87 -19.36 -8.49
C HIS A 217 1.64 -20.69 -8.58
N ALA A 218 0.90 -21.79 -8.46
CA ALA A 218 1.41 -23.14 -8.63
C ALA A 218 1.46 -23.54 -10.12
N GLY A 219 2.44 -24.33 -10.52
CA GLY A 219 2.57 -24.85 -11.88
C GLY A 219 2.89 -23.82 -12.96
N ALA A 220 2.95 -22.53 -12.64
CA ALA A 220 3.33 -21.50 -13.60
C ALA A 220 4.85 -21.54 -13.85
N THR A 221 5.25 -21.42 -15.12
CA THR A 221 6.66 -21.19 -15.44
C THR A 221 7.04 -19.73 -15.17
N ARG A 222 8.33 -19.46 -15.03
CA ARG A 222 8.82 -18.07 -14.96
C ARG A 222 8.29 -17.21 -16.10
N ARG A 223 8.30 -17.76 -17.33
CA ARG A 223 7.80 -17.07 -18.54
C ARG A 223 6.33 -16.72 -18.41
N ASP A 224 5.51 -17.58 -17.84
CA ASP A 224 4.08 -17.34 -17.66
C ASP A 224 3.82 -16.20 -16.68
N ILE A 225 4.53 -16.17 -15.54
CA ILE A 225 4.39 -15.09 -14.55
C ILE A 225 4.86 -13.76 -15.13
N VAL A 226 6.04 -13.73 -15.76
CA VAL A 226 6.57 -12.50 -16.39
C VAL A 226 5.62 -12.01 -17.50
N LYS A 227 5.13 -12.88 -18.37
CA LYS A 227 4.14 -12.52 -19.40
C LYS A 227 2.85 -11.97 -18.79
N ARG A 228 2.31 -12.58 -17.73
CA ARG A 228 1.11 -12.12 -17.03
C ARG A 228 1.31 -10.74 -16.41
N VAL A 229 2.44 -10.51 -15.74
CA VAL A 229 2.78 -9.20 -15.15
C VAL A 229 2.89 -8.14 -16.25
N LEU A 230 3.62 -8.41 -17.32
CA LEU A 230 3.78 -7.49 -18.45
C LEU A 230 2.46 -7.23 -19.19
N ALA A 231 1.70 -8.28 -19.49
CA ALA A 231 0.42 -8.14 -20.18
C ALA A 231 -0.58 -7.29 -19.39
N ARG A 232 -0.65 -7.46 -18.06
CA ARG A 232 -1.51 -6.66 -17.20
C ARG A 232 -1.05 -5.22 -17.07
N ALA A 233 0.25 -4.98 -16.96
CA ALA A 233 0.81 -3.64 -16.90
C ALA A 233 0.55 -2.83 -18.19
N VAL A 234 0.53 -3.49 -19.37
CA VAL A 234 0.37 -2.85 -20.68
C VAL A 234 -1.08 -2.78 -21.13
N LEU A 235 -1.88 -3.83 -20.89
CA LEU A 235 -3.20 -3.99 -21.52
C LEU A 235 -4.36 -3.53 -20.64
N SER A 236 -4.17 -3.26 -19.35
CA SER A 236 -5.23 -2.89 -18.38
C SER A 236 -6.50 -3.76 -18.46
N LYS A 237 -6.42 -4.94 -19.07
CA LYS A 237 -7.55 -5.86 -19.27
C LYS A 237 -7.63 -6.85 -18.13
N HIS A 238 -8.81 -6.98 -17.53
CA HIS A 238 -9.19 -8.14 -16.75
C HIS A 238 -9.19 -9.36 -17.70
N SER A 239 -8.09 -10.07 -17.78
CA SER A 239 -8.14 -11.41 -18.37
C SER A 239 -8.73 -12.32 -17.30
N GLU A 240 -9.79 -13.05 -17.65
CA GLU A 240 -10.44 -14.06 -16.81
C GLU A 240 -9.50 -15.22 -16.42
N GLU A 241 -8.33 -15.33 -17.04
CA GLU A 241 -7.23 -16.17 -16.58
C GLU A 241 -6.62 -15.59 -15.31
N GLY A 242 -7.38 -15.76 -14.22
CA GLY A 242 -7.14 -15.17 -12.92
C GLY A 242 -5.76 -15.48 -12.33
N LEU A 243 -5.46 -14.77 -11.25
CA LEU A 243 -4.31 -14.98 -10.36
C LEU A 243 -4.33 -16.38 -9.70
N GLY A 244 -4.59 -17.47 -10.43
CA GLY A 244 -4.66 -18.79 -9.82
C GLY A 244 -5.83 -18.93 -8.82
N GLN A 245 -5.77 -19.93 -7.96
CA GLN A 245 -6.76 -20.16 -6.92
C GLN A 245 -6.60 -19.12 -5.82
N VAL A 246 -7.70 -18.41 -5.46
CA VAL A 246 -7.72 -17.36 -4.45
C VAL A 246 -8.42 -17.87 -3.19
N PHE A 247 -7.81 -17.66 -2.04
CA PHE A 247 -8.31 -18.07 -0.74
C PHE A 247 -8.41 -16.88 0.21
N LYS A 248 -9.51 -16.77 0.95
CA LYS A 248 -9.71 -15.74 1.98
C LYS A 248 -9.17 -16.21 3.32
N PHE A 249 -8.50 -15.32 4.06
CA PHE A 249 -7.95 -15.63 5.37
C PHE A 249 -7.85 -14.38 6.27
N ARG A 250 -7.75 -14.62 7.57
CA ARG A 250 -7.42 -13.60 8.59
C ARG A 250 -6.06 -13.84 9.21
N ARG A 251 -5.69 -15.11 9.40
CA ARG A 251 -4.38 -15.51 9.90
C ARG A 251 -3.80 -16.61 9.04
N LEU A 252 -2.58 -16.42 8.63
CA LEU A 252 -1.83 -17.36 7.80
C LEU A 252 -0.36 -17.38 8.23
N GLU A 253 0.19 -18.58 8.34
CA GLU A 253 1.63 -18.80 8.51
C GLU A 253 2.15 -19.50 7.25
N VAL A 254 3.27 -19.00 6.75
CA VAL A 254 3.89 -19.50 5.52
C VAL A 254 5.32 -19.91 5.82
N THR A 255 5.63 -21.18 5.60
CA THR A 255 7.00 -21.70 5.60
C THR A 255 7.38 -22.13 4.19
N THR A 256 8.61 -21.90 3.77
CA THR A 256 9.10 -22.31 2.44
C THR A 256 10.45 -22.97 2.51
N ARG A 257 10.72 -23.82 1.52
CA ARG A 257 12.04 -24.40 1.27
C ARG A 257 12.40 -24.26 -0.21
N PRO A 258 13.52 -23.56 -0.50
CA PRO A 258 14.37 -22.77 0.39
C PRO A 258 13.64 -21.53 0.98
N LYS A 259 14.29 -20.82 1.91
CA LYS A 259 13.78 -19.54 2.42
C LYS A 259 13.73 -18.51 1.29
N VAL A 260 12.54 -17.92 1.06
CA VAL A 260 12.26 -17.00 -0.06
C VAL A 260 12.09 -15.57 0.45
N ARG A 261 12.49 -14.60 -0.37
CA ARG A 261 12.30 -13.17 -0.08
C ARG A 261 10.83 -12.81 -0.07
N ILE A 262 10.51 -11.83 0.76
CA ILE A 262 9.17 -11.28 0.91
C ILE A 262 9.23 -9.79 0.61
N TYR A 263 8.35 -9.34 -0.26
CA TYR A 263 8.15 -7.94 -0.58
C TYR A 263 6.74 -7.52 -0.16
N ALA A 264 6.59 -6.28 0.30
CA ALA A 264 5.28 -5.69 0.53
C ALA A 264 5.31 -4.20 0.24
N ASP A 265 4.28 -3.67 -0.41
CA ASP A 265 4.20 -2.27 -0.84
C ASP A 265 5.54 -1.78 -1.46
N ASN A 266 6.12 -2.55 -2.36
CA ASN A 266 7.37 -2.28 -3.08
C ASN A 266 8.66 -2.28 -2.22
N ALA A 267 8.60 -2.72 -0.96
CA ALA A 267 9.76 -2.83 -0.09
C ALA A 267 10.05 -4.29 0.28
N GLN A 268 11.32 -4.68 0.32
CA GLN A 268 11.71 -5.98 0.84
C GLN A 268 11.56 -5.98 2.37
N LEU A 269 10.72 -6.87 2.91
CA LEU A 269 10.44 -6.97 4.34
C LEU A 269 11.21 -8.10 5.06
N GLY A 270 11.88 -8.97 4.32
CA GLY A 270 12.63 -10.09 4.90
C GLY A 270 12.54 -11.37 4.07
N ARG A 271 12.56 -12.51 4.76
CA ARG A 271 12.43 -13.86 4.16
C ARG A 271 11.47 -14.71 4.98
N THR A 272 10.95 -15.77 4.37
CA THR A 272 10.18 -16.80 5.08
C THR A 272 11.00 -17.48 6.18
N PRO A 273 10.37 -18.00 7.27
CA PRO A 273 8.92 -18.08 7.49
C PRO A 273 8.27 -16.73 7.75
N ALA A 274 6.95 -16.65 7.51
CA ALA A 274 6.17 -15.45 7.71
C ALA A 274 4.84 -15.75 8.39
N THR A 275 4.46 -14.88 9.32
CA THR A 275 3.10 -14.80 9.88
C THR A 275 2.41 -13.59 9.30
N ILE A 276 1.22 -13.81 8.73
CA ILE A 276 0.40 -12.77 8.10
C ILE A 276 -0.94 -12.71 8.82
N THR A 277 -1.37 -11.50 9.17
CA THR A 277 -2.68 -11.25 9.79
C THR A 277 -3.44 -10.14 9.08
N ALA A 278 -4.75 -10.29 8.99
CA ALA A 278 -5.66 -9.21 8.64
C ALA A 278 -5.98 -8.42 9.91
N GLU A 279 -5.43 -7.22 10.02
CA GLU A 279 -5.68 -6.32 11.15
C GLU A 279 -6.99 -5.56 10.92
N LEU A 280 -8.06 -6.09 11.47
CA LEU A 280 -9.39 -5.53 11.32
C LEU A 280 -9.50 -4.20 12.05
N SER A 281 -10.06 -3.20 11.38
CA SER A 281 -10.22 -1.85 11.97
C SER A 281 -8.92 -1.18 12.41
N ALA A 282 -7.79 -1.62 11.85
CA ALA A 282 -6.48 -1.05 12.17
C ALA A 282 -6.35 0.42 11.75
N LEU A 283 -7.17 0.87 10.83
CA LEU A 283 -7.21 2.25 10.35
C LEU A 283 -8.66 2.73 10.28
N ARG A 284 -8.89 4.04 10.42
CA ARG A 284 -10.19 4.68 10.22
C ARG A 284 -10.07 5.70 9.10
N VAL A 285 -10.60 5.41 7.92
CA VAL A 285 -10.56 6.32 6.76
C VAL A 285 -11.90 7.02 6.58
N ILE A 286 -11.85 8.33 6.31
CA ILE A 286 -13.04 9.13 6.00
C ILE A 286 -13.49 8.79 4.57
N LEU A 287 -14.66 8.17 4.44
CA LEU A 287 -15.26 7.78 3.17
C LEU A 287 -16.60 8.47 2.96
N SER A 288 -17.05 8.56 1.71
CA SER A 288 -18.41 8.98 1.38
C SER A 288 -19.44 8.02 2.01
N ARG A 289 -20.63 8.53 2.28
CA ARG A 289 -21.76 7.74 2.79
C ARG A 289 -22.23 6.71 1.79
#